data_bfe2d57d60f8ca0b9451426ad1a2f454
#
_entry.id   bfe2d57d60f8ca0b9451426ad1a2f454
#
_cell.length_a   1.000
_cell.length_b   1.000
_cell.length_c   1.000
_cell.angle_alpha   90.00
_cell.angle_beta   90.00
_cell.angle_gamma   90.00
#
_symmetry.space_group_name_H-M   'P 1'
#
loop_
_entity.id
_entity.type
_entity.pdbx_description
1 polymer ?
#
loop_
_entity_poly.entity_id
_entity_poly.type
_entity_poly.pdbx_seq_one_letter_code
_entity_poly.pdbx_strand_id
1 'polypeptide(L)'
;MHYASAKSQEIRTIQWDLIVIDEAHKLRNAYRESNRIGQNIRWAIEGDNKKKLLLTATPLQNTLLELYGLSTLIDERLFGDLPSFRTQYINYGGDLDGLRQRLNTFYTRSLRSQVQEYVNYTKRQAVTRPFKPTEQEQKLYNAVSEFLQDTDSYALPKGQRHLLVMLVRKVLASSPPAVAGTLEVIKARLQRIKEEYIKNRTITEKILQDDQLDEDLLDTILEDEEDINLETPESESEQPLPEEKEESEIDVNKIEKEIEKLDDFIRWANSIGVDTKAKTLLSALEIGFKSMKEMGAKEKAVIFTESRRTQAYLKNYLEANGYSGKVLTFNGTNREEDSFKIYKAWAEKNKNTGRLSGTMNIDLRTAIIDTFKDSGTIMIATEAAAEGINLQFCSLVVNFDMPWNPQRIEQRIGRCHRYGQKYDVVVINFLNEKNEADRRVLELLEHKFNLFSGVFGASDEVLGTIEAGMDFEKRVLEIYQNNRTQEE
;
A
#
# COMPACT_ATOMS: atom_id res chain seq x y z
N MET A 1 -1.54 15.67 4.38
CA MET A 1 -2.29 15.61 5.66
C MET A 1 -1.43 15.98 6.88
N HIS A 2 -0.27 15.34 7.14
CA HIS A 2 0.59 15.64 8.30
C HIS A 2 0.94 17.12 8.46
N TYR A 3 1.36 17.78 7.38
CA TYR A 3 1.66 19.21 7.41
C TYR A 3 0.44 20.07 7.78
N ALA A 4 -0.72 19.77 7.20
CA ALA A 4 -1.96 20.48 7.52
C ALA A 4 -2.38 20.26 8.97
N SER A 5 -2.22 19.04 9.52
CA SER A 5 -2.46 18.76 10.94
C SER A 5 -1.51 19.54 11.85
N ALA A 6 -0.21 19.62 11.51
CA ALA A 6 0.77 20.40 12.27
C ALA A 6 0.49 21.92 12.23
N LYS A 7 -0.14 22.41 11.14
CA LYS A 7 -0.50 23.82 10.91
C LYS A 7 -1.98 24.12 11.17
N SER A 8 -2.68 23.25 11.88
CA SER A 8 -4.12 23.37 12.14
C SER A 8 -4.55 24.71 12.74
N GLN A 9 -3.75 25.26 13.65
CA GLN A 9 -4.03 26.58 14.26
C GLN A 9 -3.93 27.71 13.21
N GLU A 10 -2.89 27.70 12.38
CA GLU A 10 -2.72 28.71 11.33
C GLU A 10 -3.85 28.62 10.30
N ILE A 11 -4.22 27.41 9.88
CA ILE A 11 -5.35 27.17 8.97
C ILE A 11 -6.66 27.70 9.56
N ARG A 12 -6.90 27.50 10.85
CA ARG A 12 -8.13 27.94 11.51
C ARG A 12 -8.26 29.46 11.57
N THR A 13 -7.16 30.18 11.77
CA THR A 13 -7.17 31.65 11.91
C THR A 13 -7.38 32.40 10.61
N ILE A 14 -7.11 31.75 9.47
CA ILE A 14 -7.29 32.38 8.14
C ILE A 14 -8.76 32.27 7.72
N GLN A 15 -9.30 33.37 7.23
CA GLN A 15 -10.65 33.37 6.62
C GLN A 15 -10.55 32.90 5.17
N TRP A 16 -10.74 31.60 4.95
CA TRP A 16 -10.74 31.02 3.63
C TRP A 16 -12.12 31.15 2.97
N ASP A 17 -12.17 31.61 1.73
CA ASP A 17 -13.39 31.60 0.90
C ASP A 17 -13.75 30.20 0.45
N LEU A 18 -12.75 29.36 0.21
CA LEU A 18 -12.91 27.97 -0.19
C LEU A 18 -11.73 27.13 0.33
N ILE A 19 -12.03 25.99 0.91
CA ILE A 19 -11.06 24.95 1.29
C ILE A 19 -11.24 23.77 0.37
N VAL A 20 -10.20 23.41 -0.39
CA VAL A 20 -10.18 22.23 -1.25
C VAL A 20 -9.29 21.16 -0.62
N ILE A 21 -9.83 19.96 -0.45
CA ILE A 21 -9.09 18.81 0.07
C ILE A 21 -9.03 17.76 -1.03
N ASP A 22 -7.85 17.61 -1.64
CA ASP A 22 -7.57 16.54 -2.59
C ASP A 22 -7.21 15.25 -1.85
N GLU A 23 -7.52 14.10 -2.46
CA GLU A 23 -7.41 12.77 -1.83
C GLU A 23 -8.11 12.73 -0.46
N ALA A 24 -9.33 13.26 -0.40
CA ALA A 24 -10.09 13.42 0.84
C ALA A 24 -10.40 12.08 1.54
N HIS A 25 -10.33 10.95 0.83
CA HIS A 25 -10.47 9.61 1.42
C HIS A 25 -9.49 9.35 2.58
N LYS A 26 -8.33 10.02 2.60
CA LYS A 26 -7.38 9.95 3.73
C LYS A 26 -7.95 10.52 5.05
N LEU A 27 -9.07 11.25 4.98
CA LEU A 27 -9.78 11.78 6.15
C LEU A 27 -11.11 11.07 6.46
N ARG A 28 -11.39 9.94 5.80
CA ARG A 28 -12.64 9.17 5.99
C ARG A 28 -12.89 8.75 7.44
N ASN A 29 -11.81 8.56 8.21
CA ASN A 29 -11.86 8.21 9.63
C ASN A 29 -11.73 9.42 10.57
N ALA A 30 -11.90 10.66 10.08
CA ALA A 30 -11.80 11.87 10.89
C ALA A 30 -12.89 11.98 11.98
N TYR A 31 -13.93 11.17 11.94
CA TYR A 31 -14.94 11.06 12.97
C TYR A 31 -14.45 10.31 14.23
N ARG A 32 -13.39 9.51 14.14
CA ARG A 32 -12.83 8.73 15.25
C ARG A 32 -11.95 9.61 16.13
N GLU A 33 -12.15 9.55 17.44
CA GLU A 33 -11.32 10.31 18.40
C GLU A 33 -9.85 9.87 18.42
N SER A 34 -9.58 8.60 18.10
CA SER A 34 -8.22 8.05 18.00
C SER A 34 -7.42 8.64 16.82
N ASN A 35 -8.07 9.12 15.76
CA ASN A 35 -7.42 9.70 14.59
C ASN A 35 -7.02 11.16 14.82
N ARG A 36 -5.89 11.40 15.50
CA ARG A 36 -5.41 12.74 15.84
C ARG A 36 -5.22 13.65 14.63
N ILE A 37 -4.71 13.12 13.51
CA ILE A 37 -4.48 13.90 12.29
C ILE A 37 -5.83 14.36 11.70
N GLY A 38 -6.77 13.43 11.58
CA GLY A 38 -8.12 13.71 11.10
C GLY A 38 -8.84 14.73 11.99
N GLN A 39 -8.76 14.56 13.30
CA GLN A 39 -9.35 15.48 14.28
C GLN A 39 -8.76 16.88 14.20
N ASN A 40 -7.44 17.01 14.10
CA ASN A 40 -6.78 18.32 13.97
C ASN A 40 -7.19 19.03 12.67
N ILE A 41 -7.29 18.31 11.55
CA ILE A 41 -7.73 18.89 10.28
C ILE A 41 -9.21 19.26 10.35
N ARG A 42 -10.08 18.38 10.87
CA ARG A 42 -11.50 18.66 11.08
C ARG A 42 -11.67 19.95 11.88
N TRP A 43 -11.01 20.06 13.03
CA TRP A 43 -11.03 21.25 13.88
C TRP A 43 -10.55 22.51 13.15
N ALA A 44 -9.50 22.40 12.31
CA ALA A 44 -8.94 23.53 11.56
C ALA A 44 -9.90 24.08 10.50
N ILE A 45 -10.69 23.21 9.87
CA ILE A 45 -11.62 23.57 8.79
C ILE A 45 -13.05 23.79 9.26
N GLU A 46 -13.35 23.55 10.53
CA GLU A 46 -14.66 23.74 11.13
C GLU A 46 -15.14 25.20 11.02
N GLY A 47 -16.44 25.39 10.79
CA GLY A 47 -17.13 26.68 10.77
C GLY A 47 -18.11 26.82 9.60
N ASP A 48 -19.29 27.41 9.89
CA ASP A 48 -20.41 27.51 8.94
C ASP A 48 -20.11 28.42 7.73
N ASN A 49 -19.16 29.33 7.83
CA ASN A 49 -18.82 30.27 6.75
C ASN A 49 -17.72 29.76 5.79
N LYS A 50 -17.14 28.60 6.05
CA LYS A 50 -16.07 28.04 5.21
C LYS A 50 -16.65 27.07 4.18
N LYS A 51 -16.63 27.45 2.91
CA LYS A 51 -17.00 26.53 1.82
C LYS A 51 -15.95 25.45 1.69
N LYS A 52 -16.38 24.21 1.54
CA LYS A 52 -15.47 23.04 1.49
C LYS A 52 -15.76 22.23 0.23
N LEU A 53 -14.71 21.81 -0.46
CA LEU A 53 -14.75 20.92 -1.60
C LEU A 53 -13.82 19.73 -1.34
N LEU A 54 -14.38 18.55 -1.24
CA LEU A 54 -13.64 17.30 -1.10
C LEU A 54 -13.51 16.62 -2.46
N LEU A 55 -12.28 16.31 -2.87
CA LEU A 55 -11.98 15.60 -4.09
C LEU A 55 -11.43 14.21 -3.72
N THR A 56 -12.05 13.17 -4.26
CA THR A 56 -11.57 11.79 -4.06
C THR A 56 -12.05 10.89 -5.18
N ALA A 57 -11.22 9.94 -5.59
CA ALA A 57 -11.62 8.88 -6.50
C ALA A 57 -12.42 7.78 -5.78
N THR A 58 -12.26 7.64 -4.47
CA THR A 58 -12.75 6.52 -3.66
C THR A 58 -13.36 7.02 -2.35
N PRO A 59 -14.59 7.54 -2.39
CA PRO A 59 -15.25 8.07 -1.20
C PRO A 59 -15.62 6.98 -0.18
N LEU A 60 -15.73 5.74 -0.63
CA LEU A 60 -16.09 4.56 0.16
C LEU A 60 -15.16 3.41 -0.20
N GLN A 61 -14.62 2.73 0.80
CA GLN A 61 -13.71 1.61 0.63
C GLN A 61 -14.18 0.37 1.39
N ASN A 62 -14.42 0.50 2.69
CA ASN A 62 -14.71 -0.63 3.57
C ASN A 62 -16.08 -0.55 4.25
N THR A 63 -16.46 0.62 4.74
CA THR A 63 -17.69 0.78 5.54
C THR A 63 -18.44 2.06 5.20
N LEU A 64 -19.76 2.06 5.36
CA LEU A 64 -20.59 3.26 5.22
C LEU A 64 -20.20 4.39 6.22
N LEU A 65 -19.51 4.04 7.31
CA LEU A 65 -18.98 5.02 8.24
C LEU A 65 -17.93 5.95 7.63
N GLU A 66 -17.26 5.53 6.58
CA GLU A 66 -16.31 6.36 5.83
C GLU A 66 -17.04 7.52 5.12
N LEU A 67 -18.22 7.25 4.55
CA LEU A 67 -19.07 8.30 3.98
C LEU A 67 -19.56 9.27 5.05
N TYR A 68 -19.94 8.74 6.22
CA TYR A 68 -20.27 9.58 7.39
C TYR A 68 -19.08 10.48 7.74
N GLY A 69 -17.88 9.91 7.88
CA GLY A 69 -16.67 10.67 8.20
C GLY A 69 -16.36 11.77 7.20
N LEU A 70 -16.48 11.52 5.90
CA LEU A 70 -16.26 12.52 4.86
C LEU A 70 -17.38 13.59 4.85
N SER A 71 -18.63 13.20 5.02
CA SER A 71 -19.75 14.14 5.04
C SER A 71 -19.69 15.09 6.24
N THR A 72 -19.25 14.61 7.41
CA THR A 72 -19.08 15.48 8.59
C THR A 72 -17.97 16.51 8.44
N LEU A 73 -17.00 16.29 7.53
CA LEU A 73 -16.03 17.34 7.18
C LEU A 73 -16.68 18.48 6.39
N ILE A 74 -17.72 18.20 5.60
CA ILE A 74 -18.48 19.22 4.84
C ILE A 74 -19.41 19.94 5.78
N ASP A 75 -20.34 19.22 6.40
CA ASP A 75 -21.30 19.73 7.39
C ASP A 75 -21.70 18.61 8.36
N GLU A 76 -21.47 18.82 9.64
CA GLU A 76 -21.77 17.84 10.71
C GLU A 76 -23.27 17.51 10.82
N ARG A 77 -24.12 18.39 10.32
CA ARG A 77 -25.59 18.24 10.38
C ARG A 77 -26.18 17.39 9.27
N LEU A 78 -25.40 17.01 8.24
CA LEU A 78 -25.90 16.27 7.08
C LEU A 78 -26.58 14.96 7.45
N PHE A 79 -25.99 14.21 8.39
CA PHE A 79 -26.48 12.90 8.80
C PHE A 79 -26.75 12.78 10.31
N GLY A 80 -26.61 13.87 11.06
CA GLY A 80 -26.74 13.85 12.51
C GLY A 80 -25.55 13.18 13.21
N ASP A 81 -25.78 12.59 14.38
CA ASP A 81 -24.75 11.91 15.14
C ASP A 81 -24.47 10.48 14.62
N LEU A 82 -23.33 9.91 15.01
CA LEU A 82 -22.89 8.60 14.59
C LEU A 82 -23.87 7.46 14.97
N PRO A 83 -24.44 7.41 16.19
CA PRO A 83 -25.46 6.43 16.54
C PRO A 83 -26.70 6.48 15.65
N SER A 84 -27.20 7.68 15.33
CA SER A 84 -28.33 7.88 14.42
C SER A 84 -28.02 7.39 13.00
N PHE A 85 -26.82 7.70 12.49
CA PHE A 85 -26.38 7.21 11.19
C PHE A 85 -26.31 5.68 11.13
N ARG A 86 -25.73 5.05 12.16
CA ARG A 86 -25.67 3.58 12.27
C ARG A 86 -27.05 2.96 12.27
N THR A 87 -27.97 3.49 13.09
CA THR A 87 -29.34 2.98 13.20
C THR A 87 -30.09 3.11 11.87
N GLN A 88 -29.94 4.22 11.17
CA GLN A 88 -30.71 4.51 9.96
C GLN A 88 -30.17 3.78 8.73
N TYR A 89 -28.85 3.65 8.57
CA TYR A 89 -28.26 3.22 7.30
C TYR A 89 -27.41 1.94 7.37
N ILE A 90 -26.95 1.54 8.56
CA ILE A 90 -26.03 0.40 8.70
C ILE A 90 -26.70 -0.82 9.33
N ASN A 91 -27.51 -0.64 10.37
CA ASN A 91 -28.14 -1.73 11.06
C ASN A 91 -29.08 -2.51 10.13
N TYR A 92 -29.48 -3.72 10.53
CA TYR A 92 -30.27 -4.65 9.73
C TYR A 92 -31.51 -3.94 9.12
N GLY A 93 -31.55 -3.93 7.76
CA GLY A 93 -32.61 -3.23 7.03
C GLY A 93 -32.38 -1.72 6.80
N GLY A 94 -31.13 -1.27 6.90
CA GLY A 94 -30.77 0.15 6.68
C GLY A 94 -31.29 0.75 5.37
N ASP A 95 -31.73 2.01 5.40
CA ASP A 95 -32.29 2.74 4.27
C ASP A 95 -31.20 3.24 3.30
N LEU A 96 -30.69 2.33 2.45
CA LEU A 96 -29.66 2.68 1.45
C LEU A 96 -30.18 3.60 0.35
N ASP A 97 -31.47 3.53 0.01
CA ASP A 97 -32.06 4.42 -1.01
C ASP A 97 -32.21 5.85 -0.50
N GLY A 98 -32.64 6.00 0.77
CA GLY A 98 -32.63 7.30 1.44
C GLY A 98 -31.24 7.89 1.59
N LEU A 99 -30.22 7.05 1.85
CA LEU A 99 -28.83 7.47 1.87
C LEU A 99 -28.39 8.00 0.50
N ARG A 100 -28.66 7.27 -0.57
CA ARG A 100 -28.35 7.69 -1.97
C ARG A 100 -29.00 9.01 -2.33
N GLN A 101 -30.27 9.19 -1.99
CA GLN A 101 -30.99 10.45 -2.24
C GLN A 101 -30.36 11.63 -1.51
N ARG A 102 -29.96 11.45 -0.25
CA ARG A 102 -29.26 12.48 0.51
C ARG A 102 -27.88 12.80 -0.05
N LEU A 103 -27.09 11.80 -0.39
CA LEU A 103 -25.77 11.98 -1.01
C LEU A 103 -25.86 12.80 -2.30
N ASN A 104 -26.83 12.56 -3.14
CA ASN A 104 -27.02 13.26 -4.41
C ASN A 104 -27.21 14.78 -4.27
N THR A 105 -27.50 15.29 -3.08
CA THR A 105 -27.67 16.74 -2.83
C THR A 105 -26.35 17.50 -2.75
N PHE A 106 -25.25 16.84 -2.38
CA PHE A 106 -23.93 17.46 -2.19
C PHE A 106 -22.77 16.67 -2.81
N TYR A 107 -23.05 15.50 -3.39
CA TYR A 107 -22.06 14.61 -4.01
C TYR A 107 -22.29 14.56 -5.53
N THR A 108 -21.22 14.73 -6.27
CA THR A 108 -21.23 14.57 -7.73
C THR A 108 -20.16 13.59 -8.15
N ARG A 109 -20.53 12.60 -8.93
CA ARG A 109 -19.61 11.61 -9.47
C ARG A 109 -19.58 11.71 -10.98
N SER A 110 -18.38 11.78 -11.55
CA SER A 110 -18.14 11.70 -12.99
C SER A 110 -17.39 10.42 -13.30
N LEU A 111 -17.95 9.58 -14.17
CA LEU A 111 -17.30 8.38 -14.66
C LEU A 111 -16.47 8.72 -15.89
N ARG A 112 -15.33 8.06 -16.07
CA ARG A 112 -14.50 8.23 -17.28
C ARG A 112 -15.28 7.85 -18.54
N SER A 113 -16.15 6.85 -18.48
CA SER A 113 -17.05 6.46 -19.58
C SER A 113 -17.95 7.60 -20.03
N GLN A 114 -18.41 8.46 -19.13
CA GLN A 114 -19.27 9.62 -19.43
C GLN A 114 -18.53 10.77 -20.12
N VAL A 115 -17.22 10.87 -19.90
CA VAL A 115 -16.39 11.93 -20.48
C VAL A 115 -15.61 11.48 -21.73
N GLN A 116 -15.79 10.25 -22.16
CA GLN A 116 -15.09 9.65 -23.30
C GLN A 116 -15.31 10.42 -24.61
N GLU A 117 -16.49 11.02 -24.79
CA GLU A 117 -16.79 11.85 -25.94
C GLU A 117 -15.93 13.12 -26.03
N TYR A 118 -15.47 13.61 -24.88
CA TYR A 118 -14.67 14.83 -24.76
C TYR A 118 -13.19 14.56 -24.57
N VAL A 119 -12.84 13.37 -24.05
CA VAL A 119 -11.48 13.02 -23.65
C VAL A 119 -11.12 11.63 -24.15
N ASN A 120 -10.20 11.57 -25.11
CA ASN A 120 -9.72 10.29 -25.62
C ASN A 120 -8.71 9.68 -24.64
N TYR A 121 -9.05 8.52 -24.11
CA TYR A 121 -8.13 7.67 -23.34
C TYR A 121 -7.63 6.51 -24.19
N THR A 122 -6.40 6.12 -24.01
CA THR A 122 -5.80 4.92 -24.60
C THR A 122 -6.34 3.65 -23.91
N LYS A 123 -6.08 2.49 -24.48
CA LYS A 123 -6.51 1.20 -23.89
C LYS A 123 -5.50 0.71 -22.87
N ARG A 124 -5.95 -0.22 -22.03
CA ARG A 124 -5.13 -1.04 -21.14
C ARG A 124 -5.05 -2.44 -21.69
N GLN A 125 -3.85 -3.02 -21.65
CA GLN A 125 -3.58 -4.38 -22.09
C GLN A 125 -2.95 -5.14 -20.95
N ALA A 126 -3.71 -6.01 -20.30
CA ALA A 126 -3.19 -6.83 -19.23
C ALA A 126 -2.44 -8.05 -19.76
N VAL A 127 -1.34 -8.36 -19.14
CA VAL A 127 -0.53 -9.55 -19.39
C VAL A 127 -0.22 -10.22 -18.07
N THR A 128 -0.82 -11.36 -17.79
CA THR A 128 -0.49 -12.16 -16.62
C THR A 128 0.74 -13.02 -16.91
N ARG A 129 1.75 -12.91 -16.05
CA ARG A 129 3.00 -13.68 -16.15
C ARG A 129 3.07 -14.68 -15.00
N PRO A 130 2.68 -15.94 -15.26
CA PRO A 130 2.81 -17.00 -14.28
C PRO A 130 4.27 -17.38 -14.04
N PHE A 131 4.62 -17.72 -12.81
CA PHE A 131 5.89 -18.30 -12.43
C PHE A 131 5.69 -19.45 -11.45
N LYS A 132 6.59 -20.43 -11.52
CA LYS A 132 6.60 -21.58 -10.60
C LYS A 132 7.81 -21.48 -9.69
N PRO A 133 7.65 -21.21 -8.40
CA PRO A 133 8.74 -21.29 -7.45
C PRO A 133 9.43 -22.66 -7.50
N THR A 134 10.73 -22.66 -7.31
CA THR A 134 11.48 -23.90 -7.10
C THR A 134 11.00 -24.61 -5.83
N GLU A 135 11.34 -25.87 -5.66
CA GLU A 135 11.02 -26.58 -4.40
C GLU A 135 11.66 -25.92 -3.18
N GLN A 136 12.87 -25.36 -3.33
CA GLN A 136 13.54 -24.66 -2.23
C GLN A 136 12.83 -23.38 -1.84
N GLU A 137 12.42 -22.57 -2.83
CA GLU A 137 11.63 -21.35 -2.58
C GLU A 137 10.30 -21.67 -1.91
N GLN A 138 9.59 -22.70 -2.40
CA GLN A 138 8.30 -23.10 -1.83
C GLN A 138 8.42 -23.66 -0.41
N LYS A 139 9.43 -24.50 -0.16
CA LYS A 139 9.68 -25.06 1.18
C LYS A 139 10.03 -23.97 2.18
N LEU A 140 10.84 -22.96 1.80
CA LEU A 140 11.13 -21.81 2.64
C LEU A 140 9.85 -21.04 2.98
N TYR A 141 9.05 -20.71 1.96
CA TYR A 141 7.78 -20.00 2.14
C TYR A 141 6.88 -20.73 3.13
N ASN A 142 6.69 -22.04 2.96
CA ASN A 142 5.83 -22.84 3.82
C ASN A 142 6.38 -22.91 5.25
N ALA A 143 7.68 -23.18 5.43
CA ALA A 143 8.32 -23.30 6.74
C ALA A 143 8.26 -21.98 7.56
N VAL A 144 8.51 -20.85 6.91
CA VAL A 144 8.39 -19.53 7.56
C VAL A 144 6.93 -19.23 7.87
N SER A 145 5.99 -19.50 6.94
CA SER A 145 4.57 -19.28 7.17
C SER A 145 4.03 -20.10 8.35
N GLU A 146 4.44 -21.37 8.47
CA GLU A 146 4.09 -22.24 9.58
C GLU A 146 4.66 -21.74 10.91
N PHE A 147 5.93 -21.32 10.92
CA PHE A 147 6.56 -20.75 12.11
C PHE A 147 5.85 -19.49 12.62
N LEU A 148 5.43 -18.59 11.71
CA LEU A 148 4.74 -17.35 12.08
C LEU A 148 3.30 -17.58 12.58
N GLN A 149 2.68 -18.70 12.20
CA GLN A 149 1.33 -19.07 12.66
C GLN A 149 1.30 -19.64 14.08
N ASP A 150 2.42 -20.08 14.62
CA ASP A 150 2.50 -20.60 15.98
C ASP A 150 2.07 -19.52 16.99
N THR A 151 0.86 -19.68 17.56
CA THR A 151 0.26 -18.71 18.50
C THR A 151 1.03 -18.58 19.80
N ASP A 152 1.82 -19.58 20.15
CA ASP A 152 2.62 -19.59 21.39
C ASP A 152 4.02 -18.97 21.19
N SER A 153 4.42 -18.67 19.94
CA SER A 153 5.73 -18.08 19.63
C SER A 153 5.86 -16.65 20.18
N TYR A 154 7.04 -16.28 20.60
CA TYR A 154 7.41 -14.91 20.98
C TYR A 154 7.82 -14.04 19.79
N ALA A 155 7.94 -14.61 18.59
CA ALA A 155 8.44 -13.94 17.39
C ALA A 155 7.62 -12.68 17.01
N LEU A 156 6.30 -12.71 17.19
CA LEU A 156 5.42 -11.59 16.88
C LEU A 156 4.62 -11.14 18.11
N PRO A 157 4.31 -9.83 18.24
CA PRO A 157 3.45 -9.29 19.28
C PRO A 157 2.07 -9.97 19.30
N LYS A 158 1.51 -10.18 20.48
CA LYS A 158 0.21 -10.88 20.62
C LYS A 158 -0.97 -10.05 20.09
N GLY A 159 -0.96 -8.73 20.32
CA GLY A 159 -2.12 -7.87 20.04
C GLY A 159 -2.48 -7.72 18.56
N GLN A 160 -1.47 -7.64 17.68
CA GLN A 160 -1.66 -7.43 16.22
C GLN A 160 -1.13 -8.61 15.39
N ARG A 161 -0.90 -9.76 16.04
CA ARG A 161 -0.24 -10.91 15.44
C ARG A 161 -0.81 -11.32 14.08
N HIS A 162 -2.13 -11.34 13.97
CA HIS A 162 -2.79 -11.76 12.74
C HIS A 162 -2.44 -10.86 11.55
N LEU A 163 -2.46 -9.54 11.76
CA LEU A 163 -2.06 -8.56 10.75
C LEU A 163 -0.60 -8.74 10.37
N LEU A 164 0.28 -8.87 11.37
CA LEU A 164 1.73 -9.03 11.15
C LEU A 164 2.06 -10.30 10.38
N VAL A 165 1.39 -11.43 10.68
CA VAL A 165 1.55 -12.67 9.91
C VAL A 165 1.19 -12.47 8.44
N MET A 166 0.11 -11.75 8.16
CA MET A 166 -0.30 -11.46 6.78
C MET A 166 0.72 -10.58 6.05
N LEU A 167 1.20 -9.52 6.72
CA LEU A 167 2.20 -8.62 6.14
C LEU A 167 3.53 -9.33 5.87
N VAL A 168 3.99 -10.16 6.81
CA VAL A 168 5.21 -10.96 6.58
C VAL A 168 5.01 -11.96 5.44
N ARG A 169 3.82 -12.56 5.29
CA ARG A 169 3.51 -13.41 4.11
C ARG A 169 3.58 -12.65 2.79
N LYS A 170 3.13 -11.40 2.78
CA LYS A 170 3.24 -10.53 1.61
C LYS A 170 4.71 -10.29 1.24
N VAL A 171 5.55 -10.02 2.24
CA VAL A 171 7.00 -9.88 2.05
C VAL A 171 7.64 -11.20 1.60
N LEU A 172 7.20 -12.35 2.15
CA LEU A 172 7.65 -13.68 1.72
C LEU A 172 7.41 -13.94 0.22
N ALA A 173 6.34 -13.40 -0.33
CA ALA A 173 6.00 -13.51 -1.75
C ALA A 173 6.75 -12.49 -2.63
N SER A 174 7.49 -11.55 -2.04
CA SER A 174 8.20 -10.48 -2.77
C SER A 174 9.57 -10.94 -3.26
N SER A 175 10.55 -11.15 -2.37
CA SER A 175 11.90 -11.60 -2.74
C SER A 175 12.66 -12.23 -1.58
N PRO A 176 13.66 -13.12 -1.83
CA PRO A 176 14.47 -13.71 -0.77
C PRO A 176 15.20 -12.70 0.11
N PRO A 177 15.79 -11.60 -0.40
CA PRO A 177 16.39 -10.57 0.47
C PRO A 177 15.38 -9.84 1.36
N ALA A 178 14.15 -9.63 0.88
CA ALA A 178 13.10 -9.03 1.72
C ALA A 178 12.71 -9.97 2.85
N VAL A 179 12.59 -11.28 2.57
CA VAL A 179 12.36 -12.33 3.57
C VAL A 179 13.47 -12.31 4.62
N ALA A 180 14.73 -12.43 4.19
CA ALA A 180 15.88 -12.47 5.10
C ALA A 180 15.90 -11.24 6.03
N GLY A 181 15.76 -10.04 5.47
CA GLY A 181 15.79 -8.80 6.25
C GLY A 181 14.62 -8.68 7.23
N THR A 182 13.41 -9.12 6.88
CA THR A 182 12.28 -9.12 7.80
C THR A 182 12.49 -10.12 8.94
N LEU A 183 13.04 -11.31 8.66
CA LEU A 183 13.35 -12.30 9.69
C LEU A 183 14.49 -11.81 10.61
N GLU A 184 15.46 -11.04 10.10
CA GLU A 184 16.50 -10.39 10.91
C GLU A 184 15.91 -9.41 11.94
N VAL A 185 14.89 -8.64 11.55
CA VAL A 185 14.20 -7.72 12.48
C VAL A 185 13.45 -8.48 13.55
N ILE A 186 12.71 -9.55 13.16
CA ILE A 186 12.01 -10.41 14.12
C ILE A 186 13.02 -11.05 15.10
N LYS A 187 14.16 -11.52 14.60
CA LYS A 187 15.24 -12.07 15.42
C LYS A 187 15.81 -11.02 16.40
N ALA A 188 16.11 -9.81 15.92
CA ALA A 188 16.61 -8.73 16.78
C ALA A 188 15.62 -8.38 17.90
N ARG A 189 14.31 -8.41 17.62
CA ARG A 189 13.28 -8.25 18.64
C ARG A 189 13.36 -9.36 19.71
N LEU A 190 13.47 -10.62 19.31
CA LEU A 190 13.61 -11.74 20.26
C LEU A 190 14.88 -11.63 21.12
N GLN A 191 16.00 -11.23 20.52
CA GLN A 191 17.25 -10.99 21.22
C GLN A 191 17.10 -9.89 22.29
N ARG A 192 16.44 -8.78 21.95
CA ARG A 192 16.13 -7.70 22.88
C ARG A 192 15.26 -8.18 24.04
N ILE A 193 14.19 -8.94 23.77
CA ILE A 193 13.31 -9.51 24.80
C ILE A 193 14.13 -10.39 25.76
N LYS A 194 14.99 -11.27 25.22
CA LYS A 194 15.88 -12.14 26.01
C LYS A 194 16.83 -11.35 26.89
N GLU A 195 17.52 -10.35 26.34
CA GLU A 195 18.49 -9.52 27.09
C GLU A 195 17.81 -8.74 28.22
N GLU A 196 16.65 -8.17 27.99
CA GLU A 196 15.91 -7.43 29.02
C GLU A 196 15.38 -8.34 30.11
N TYR A 197 14.92 -9.53 29.77
CA TYR A 197 14.51 -10.54 30.77
C TYR A 197 15.66 -11.00 31.63
N ILE A 198 16.83 -11.28 31.05
CA ILE A 198 18.02 -11.67 31.79
C ILE A 198 18.47 -10.54 32.73
N LYS A 199 18.38 -9.28 32.32
CA LYS A 199 18.79 -8.10 33.07
C LYS A 199 17.85 -7.79 34.23
N ASN A 200 16.56 -7.88 34.04
CA ASN A 200 15.56 -7.40 35.00
C ASN A 200 14.79 -8.52 35.71
N ARG A 201 14.92 -9.79 35.28
CA ARG A 201 14.16 -10.98 35.73
C ARG A 201 12.64 -10.81 35.67
N THR A 202 12.14 -9.67 35.16
CA THR A 202 10.75 -9.36 34.96
C THR A 202 10.63 -8.58 33.66
N ILE A 203 9.67 -8.95 32.79
CA ILE A 203 9.33 -8.17 31.62
C ILE A 203 7.93 -7.63 31.85
N THR A 204 7.77 -6.31 31.68
CA THR A 204 6.45 -5.70 31.62
C THR A 204 5.79 -6.11 30.31
N GLU A 205 4.49 -6.38 30.36
CA GLU A 205 3.65 -6.71 29.17
C GLU A 205 3.83 -5.70 28.02
N LYS A 206 4.17 -4.46 28.39
CA LYS A 206 4.51 -3.38 27.45
C LYS A 206 5.67 -3.71 26.49
N ILE A 207 6.67 -4.50 26.92
CA ILE A 207 7.81 -4.89 26.06
C ILE A 207 7.43 -6.02 25.10
N LEU A 208 6.54 -6.92 25.53
CA LEU A 208 5.99 -7.96 24.67
C LEU A 208 5.05 -7.39 23.60
N GLN A 209 4.47 -6.23 23.88
CA GLN A 209 3.58 -5.49 22.98
C GLN A 209 4.32 -4.40 22.18
N ASP A 210 5.63 -4.18 22.44
CA ASP A 210 6.40 -3.15 21.74
C ASP A 210 6.55 -3.52 20.25
N ASP A 211 5.89 -2.71 19.42
CA ASP A 211 5.76 -2.86 17.98
C ASP A 211 6.92 -2.17 17.23
N GLN A 212 8.14 -2.15 17.76
CA GLN A 212 9.31 -1.69 16.99
C GLN A 212 9.57 -2.67 15.84
N LEU A 213 8.82 -2.45 14.77
CA LEU A 213 8.95 -3.15 13.52
C LEU A 213 9.95 -2.42 12.61
N ASP A 214 10.50 -3.14 11.65
CA ASP A 214 11.38 -2.59 10.62
C ASP A 214 10.72 -1.41 9.89
N GLU A 215 11.50 -0.37 9.53
CA GLU A 215 11.01 0.77 8.77
C GLU A 215 10.30 0.34 7.47
N ASP A 216 10.84 -0.66 6.73
CA ASP A 216 10.19 -1.18 5.52
C ASP A 216 8.86 -1.87 5.84
N LEU A 217 8.78 -2.61 6.95
CA LEU A 217 7.57 -3.27 7.39
C LEU A 217 6.58 -2.26 7.97
N LEU A 218 7.07 -1.27 8.72
CA LEU A 218 6.27 -0.15 9.24
C LEU A 218 5.72 0.71 8.11
N ASP A 219 6.51 1.06 7.11
CA ASP A 219 6.04 1.79 5.93
C ASP A 219 4.91 1.02 5.24
N THR A 220 5.07 -0.30 5.07
CA THR A 220 4.03 -1.18 4.50
C THR A 220 2.80 -1.25 5.40
N ILE A 221 2.97 -1.37 6.73
CA ILE A 221 1.88 -1.40 7.70
C ILE A 221 1.13 -0.08 7.74
N LEU A 222 1.85 1.05 7.84
CA LEU A 222 1.24 2.37 7.94
C LEU A 222 0.43 2.72 6.67
N GLU A 223 0.91 2.28 5.50
CA GLU A 223 0.17 2.42 4.26
C GLU A 223 -1.07 1.50 4.23
N ASP A 224 -0.96 0.28 4.76
CA ASP A 224 -2.06 -0.67 4.85
C ASP A 224 -3.03 -0.32 6.01
N GLU A 225 -2.56 0.24 7.16
CA GLU A 225 -3.44 0.69 8.25
C GLU A 225 -4.31 1.91 7.87
N GLU A 226 -3.83 2.80 7.02
CA GLU A 226 -4.69 3.84 6.45
C GLU A 226 -5.82 3.23 5.60
N ASP A 227 -5.59 2.05 5.01
CA ASP A 227 -6.51 1.35 4.13
C ASP A 227 -7.22 0.16 4.79
N ILE A 228 -6.58 -0.55 5.73
CA ILE A 228 -7.16 -1.69 6.45
C ILE A 228 -7.83 -1.17 7.72
N ASN A 229 -9.13 -0.88 7.64
CA ASN A 229 -9.98 -0.77 8.81
C ASN A 229 -10.19 -2.17 9.40
N LEU A 230 -9.22 -2.67 10.14
CA LEU A 230 -9.49 -3.74 11.07
C LEU A 230 -10.39 -3.15 12.15
N GLU A 231 -11.71 -3.29 11.96
CA GLU A 231 -12.61 -3.32 13.10
C GLU A 231 -12.10 -4.47 13.98
N THR A 232 -11.25 -4.16 14.95
CA THR A 232 -11.29 -4.94 16.17
C THR A 232 -12.76 -4.94 16.55
N PRO A 233 -13.42 -6.12 16.72
CA PRO A 233 -14.77 -6.13 17.24
C PRO A 233 -14.73 -5.20 18.45
N GLU A 234 -15.50 -4.12 18.41
CA GLU A 234 -15.75 -3.33 19.60
C GLU A 234 -16.30 -4.32 20.60
N SER A 235 -15.43 -4.89 21.43
CA SER A 235 -15.88 -5.51 22.66
C SER A 235 -16.56 -4.37 23.41
N GLU A 236 -17.90 -4.38 23.37
CA GLU A 236 -18.72 -3.61 24.26
C GLU A 236 -18.24 -3.90 25.69
N SER A 237 -17.33 -3.10 26.16
CA SER A 237 -17.05 -2.80 27.56
C SER A 237 -15.66 -2.14 27.64
N GLU A 238 -15.60 -0.81 27.49
CA GLU A 238 -14.61 -0.04 28.22
C GLU A 238 -14.98 -0.09 29.72
N GLN A 239 -14.68 -1.20 30.34
CA GLN A 239 -14.34 -1.19 31.75
C GLN A 239 -12.84 -0.98 31.83
N PRO A 240 -12.33 0.00 32.61
CA PRO A 240 -10.90 0.07 32.87
C PRO A 240 -10.50 -1.23 33.53
N LEU A 241 -9.70 -2.02 32.79
CA LEU A 241 -9.09 -3.23 33.34
C LEU A 241 -8.25 -2.79 34.54
N PRO A 242 -8.39 -3.48 35.70
CA PRO A 242 -7.49 -3.24 36.83
C PRO A 242 -6.05 -3.42 36.35
N GLU A 243 -5.16 -2.51 36.76
CA GLU A 243 -3.72 -2.66 36.62
C GLU A 243 -3.23 -3.85 37.47
N GLU A 244 -3.58 -5.06 37.08
CA GLU A 244 -2.89 -6.25 37.58
C GLU A 244 -1.65 -6.46 36.72
N LYS A 245 -0.51 -6.24 37.35
CA LYS A 245 0.81 -6.61 36.83
C LYS A 245 0.87 -8.14 36.80
N GLU A 246 0.37 -8.76 35.73
CA GLU A 246 0.68 -10.16 35.45
C GLU A 246 2.16 -10.24 35.03
N GLU A 247 3.00 -10.68 35.97
CA GLU A 247 4.36 -11.12 35.72
C GLU A 247 4.30 -12.40 34.88
N SER A 248 4.39 -12.31 33.57
CA SER A 248 4.46 -13.50 32.73
C SER A 248 5.89 -14.07 32.77
N GLU A 249 6.01 -15.30 33.29
CA GLU A 249 7.25 -16.06 33.17
C GLU A 249 7.53 -16.34 31.69
N ILE A 250 8.71 -15.91 31.23
CA ILE A 250 9.16 -16.14 29.86
C ILE A 250 10.05 -17.37 29.82
N ASP A 251 9.76 -18.27 28.89
CA ASP A 251 10.63 -19.41 28.59
C ASP A 251 11.79 -18.98 27.67
N VAL A 252 12.93 -18.66 28.30
CA VAL A 252 14.16 -18.26 27.60
C VAL A 252 14.66 -19.36 26.66
N ASN A 253 14.50 -20.63 27.01
CA ASN A 253 14.91 -21.73 26.12
C ASN A 253 14.06 -21.78 24.85
N LYS A 254 12.78 -21.41 24.93
CA LYS A 254 11.91 -21.31 23.77
C LYS A 254 12.33 -20.15 22.86
N ILE A 255 12.64 -18.99 23.42
CA ILE A 255 13.16 -17.84 22.66
C ILE A 255 14.47 -18.20 21.94
N GLU A 256 15.39 -18.91 22.60
CA GLU A 256 16.64 -19.34 21.97
C GLU A 256 16.41 -20.26 20.77
N LYS A 257 15.49 -21.23 20.89
CA LYS A 257 15.11 -22.11 19.78
C LYS A 257 14.45 -21.36 18.64
N GLU A 258 13.65 -20.33 18.93
CA GLU A 258 13.04 -19.49 17.90
C GLU A 258 14.11 -18.66 17.18
N ILE A 259 15.10 -18.11 17.89
CA ILE A 259 16.25 -17.40 17.30
C ILE A 259 17.05 -18.34 16.39
N GLU A 260 17.34 -19.57 16.82
CA GLU A 260 18.04 -20.57 16.00
C GLU A 260 17.27 -20.90 14.73
N LYS A 261 15.96 -21.10 14.80
CA LYS A 261 15.12 -21.32 13.62
C LYS A 261 15.12 -20.12 12.68
N LEU A 262 15.06 -18.90 13.18
CA LEU A 262 15.14 -17.69 12.37
C LEU A 262 16.50 -17.59 11.67
N ASP A 263 17.59 -17.92 12.35
CA ASP A 263 18.93 -17.97 11.72
C ASP A 263 19.00 -19.00 10.58
N ASP A 264 18.37 -20.15 10.75
CA ASP A 264 18.29 -21.16 9.69
C ASP A 264 17.50 -20.64 8.49
N PHE A 265 16.36 -20.00 8.70
CA PHE A 265 15.55 -19.42 7.64
C PHE A 265 16.27 -18.27 6.92
N ILE A 266 16.98 -17.40 7.64
CA ILE A 266 17.78 -16.30 7.07
C ILE A 266 18.87 -16.86 6.18
N ARG A 267 19.62 -17.87 6.67
CA ARG A 267 20.67 -18.55 5.87
C ARG A 267 20.07 -19.20 4.62
N TRP A 268 18.90 -19.84 4.77
CA TRP A 268 18.22 -20.47 3.65
C TRP A 268 17.77 -19.43 2.60
N ALA A 269 17.11 -18.33 3.03
CA ALA A 269 16.71 -17.26 2.13
C ALA A 269 17.90 -16.68 1.35
N ASN A 270 19.02 -16.40 2.06
CA ASN A 270 20.24 -15.89 1.43
C ASN A 270 20.91 -16.90 0.46
N SER A 271 20.67 -18.20 0.64
CA SER A 271 21.21 -19.24 -0.24
C SER A 271 20.48 -19.37 -1.58
N ILE A 272 19.25 -18.85 -1.71
CA ILE A 272 18.45 -18.92 -2.93
C ILE A 272 19.08 -18.10 -4.08
N GLY A 273 19.76 -17.01 -3.74
CA GLY A 273 20.37 -16.13 -4.74
C GLY A 273 19.30 -15.44 -5.61
N VAL A 274 19.26 -15.75 -6.92
CA VAL A 274 18.24 -15.17 -7.82
C VAL A 274 17.03 -16.09 -7.90
N ASP A 275 15.89 -15.58 -7.44
CA ASP A 275 14.63 -16.31 -7.42
C ASP A 275 13.96 -16.44 -8.80
N THR A 276 12.98 -17.32 -8.88
CA THR A 276 12.25 -17.60 -10.13
C THR A 276 11.44 -16.38 -10.59
N LYS A 277 10.89 -15.59 -9.67
CA LYS A 277 10.11 -14.39 -9.97
C LYS A 277 10.97 -13.32 -10.65
N ALA A 278 12.18 -13.06 -10.13
CA ALA A 278 13.13 -12.12 -10.75
C ALA A 278 13.62 -12.61 -12.14
N LYS A 279 13.87 -13.91 -12.31
CA LYS A 279 14.18 -14.47 -13.63
C LYS A 279 13.04 -14.26 -14.62
N THR A 280 11.81 -14.46 -14.18
CA THR A 280 10.62 -14.23 -15.02
C THR A 280 10.45 -12.75 -15.38
N LEU A 281 10.92 -11.83 -14.53
CA LEU A 281 10.87 -10.39 -14.79
C LEU A 281 11.65 -10.00 -16.05
N LEU A 282 12.82 -10.58 -16.31
CA LEU A 282 13.58 -10.28 -17.54
C LEU A 282 12.77 -10.61 -18.79
N SER A 283 12.19 -11.81 -18.85
CA SER A 283 11.38 -12.22 -20.00
C SER A 283 10.09 -11.38 -20.13
N ALA A 284 9.53 -10.95 -19.01
CA ALA A 284 8.37 -10.07 -19.00
C ALA A 284 8.69 -8.66 -19.55
N LEU A 285 9.87 -8.12 -19.20
CA LEU A 285 10.34 -6.85 -19.73
C LEU A 285 10.62 -6.92 -21.24
N GLU A 286 11.23 -8.01 -21.72
CA GLU A 286 11.47 -8.23 -23.17
C GLU A 286 10.16 -8.20 -23.96
N ILE A 287 9.12 -8.89 -23.47
CA ILE A 287 7.80 -8.90 -24.09
C ILE A 287 7.17 -7.52 -24.03
N GLY A 288 7.22 -6.85 -22.88
CA GLY A 288 6.71 -5.52 -22.70
C GLY A 288 7.38 -4.50 -23.63
N PHE A 289 8.69 -4.49 -23.71
CA PHE A 289 9.44 -3.59 -24.60
C PHE A 289 9.19 -3.89 -26.08
N LYS A 290 9.03 -5.16 -26.45
CA LYS A 290 8.59 -5.53 -27.81
C LYS A 290 7.25 -4.90 -28.13
N SER A 291 6.26 -5.03 -27.25
CA SER A 291 4.95 -4.38 -27.43
C SER A 291 5.06 -2.85 -27.53
N MET A 292 5.93 -2.21 -26.70
CA MET A 292 6.19 -0.78 -26.81
C MET A 292 6.72 -0.38 -28.17
N LYS A 293 7.71 -1.14 -28.67
CA LYS A 293 8.32 -0.91 -29.98
C LYS A 293 7.31 -1.05 -31.13
N GLU A 294 6.44 -2.05 -31.07
CA GLU A 294 5.37 -2.28 -32.05
C GLU A 294 4.37 -1.11 -32.07
N MET A 295 4.07 -0.52 -30.93
CA MET A 295 3.20 0.66 -30.81
C MET A 295 3.91 1.99 -31.14
N GLY A 296 5.23 1.99 -31.37
CA GLY A 296 6.04 3.23 -31.52
C GLY A 296 6.24 4.02 -30.22
N ALA A 297 5.99 3.39 -29.07
CA ALA A 297 6.20 3.99 -27.76
C ALA A 297 7.67 3.86 -27.32
N LYS A 298 8.09 4.71 -26.37
CA LYS A 298 9.43 4.62 -25.78
C LYS A 298 9.53 3.35 -24.92
N GLU A 299 10.67 2.66 -24.98
CA GLU A 299 10.98 1.52 -24.12
C GLU A 299 11.26 1.99 -22.69
N LYS A 300 10.19 2.26 -21.93
CA LYS A 300 10.24 2.66 -20.52
C LYS A 300 9.27 1.81 -19.72
N ALA A 301 9.73 1.31 -18.58
CA ALA A 301 8.93 0.51 -17.66
C ALA A 301 8.98 1.08 -16.25
N VAL A 302 7.83 1.10 -15.58
CA VAL A 302 7.77 1.30 -14.14
C VAL A 302 7.43 -0.03 -13.48
N ILE A 303 8.25 -0.46 -12.51
CA ILE A 303 8.07 -1.69 -11.74
C ILE A 303 7.69 -1.29 -10.33
N PHE A 304 6.55 -1.79 -9.87
CA PHE A 304 6.09 -1.59 -8.51
C PHE A 304 6.43 -2.79 -7.63
N THR A 305 7.05 -2.51 -6.49
CA THR A 305 7.35 -3.46 -5.42
C THR A 305 7.00 -2.87 -4.07
N GLU A 306 6.75 -3.71 -3.08
CA GLU A 306 6.36 -3.26 -1.75
C GLU A 306 7.54 -3.06 -0.79
N SER A 307 8.70 -3.64 -1.08
CA SER A 307 9.88 -3.58 -0.21
C SER A 307 11.06 -2.86 -0.85
N ARG A 308 11.70 -1.95 -0.10
CA ARG A 308 12.97 -1.32 -0.51
C ARG A 308 14.09 -2.35 -0.68
N ARG A 309 14.06 -3.46 0.07
CA ARG A 309 15.02 -4.57 -0.10
C ARG A 309 14.81 -5.26 -1.45
N THR A 310 13.57 -5.52 -1.84
CA THR A 310 13.23 -6.03 -3.17
C THR A 310 13.63 -5.02 -4.26
N GLN A 311 13.40 -3.73 -4.04
CA GLN A 311 13.82 -2.68 -4.97
C GLN A 311 15.33 -2.70 -5.24
N ALA A 312 16.16 -2.76 -4.19
CA ALA A 312 17.61 -2.83 -4.30
C ALA A 312 18.08 -4.14 -4.98
N TYR A 313 17.46 -5.26 -4.62
CA TYR A 313 17.72 -6.56 -5.23
C TYR A 313 17.43 -6.56 -6.73
N LEU A 314 16.27 -6.09 -7.14
CA LEU A 314 15.87 -6.02 -8.55
C LEU A 314 16.75 -5.04 -9.34
N LYS A 315 17.15 -3.90 -8.75
CA LYS A 315 18.10 -2.98 -9.37
C LYS A 315 19.40 -3.71 -9.71
N ASN A 316 20.03 -4.33 -8.72
CA ASN A 316 21.29 -5.06 -8.91
C ASN A 316 21.15 -6.17 -9.96
N TYR A 317 20.05 -6.91 -9.91
CA TYR A 317 19.78 -7.99 -10.86
C TYR A 317 19.61 -7.48 -12.28
N LEU A 318 18.82 -6.43 -12.50
CA LEU A 318 18.59 -5.85 -13.82
C LEU A 318 19.86 -5.19 -14.38
N GLU A 319 20.62 -4.49 -13.56
CA GLU A 319 21.90 -3.88 -13.97
C GLU A 319 22.91 -4.94 -14.42
N ALA A 320 22.97 -6.09 -13.73
CA ALA A 320 23.80 -7.23 -14.12
C ALA A 320 23.33 -7.92 -15.42
N ASN A 321 22.06 -7.70 -15.83
CA ASN A 321 21.43 -8.32 -16.99
C ASN A 321 21.12 -7.34 -18.13
N GLY A 322 22.01 -6.39 -18.40
CA GLY A 322 21.97 -5.54 -19.59
C GLY A 322 21.35 -4.16 -19.40
N TYR A 323 20.88 -3.81 -18.21
CA TYR A 323 20.31 -2.50 -17.91
C TYR A 323 21.23 -1.61 -17.06
N SER A 324 22.55 -1.86 -17.09
CA SER A 324 23.52 -1.07 -16.32
C SER A 324 23.38 0.43 -16.58
N GLY A 325 23.25 1.22 -15.52
CA GLY A 325 23.06 2.68 -15.58
C GLY A 325 21.73 3.16 -16.16
N LYS A 326 20.77 2.23 -16.40
CA LYS A 326 19.43 2.53 -16.94
C LYS A 326 18.31 2.28 -15.94
N VAL A 327 18.65 1.77 -14.76
CA VAL A 327 17.69 1.45 -13.69
C VAL A 327 17.72 2.55 -12.63
N LEU A 328 16.57 3.12 -12.35
CA LEU A 328 16.38 4.13 -11.30
C LEU A 328 15.52 3.56 -10.18
N THR A 329 15.81 3.92 -8.96
CA THR A 329 14.97 3.62 -7.79
C THR A 329 14.19 4.85 -7.38
N PHE A 330 12.95 4.65 -6.92
CA PHE A 330 12.09 5.71 -6.44
C PHE A 330 11.31 5.21 -5.21
N ASN A 331 11.63 5.75 -4.03
CA ASN A 331 10.99 5.36 -2.77
C ASN A 331 10.64 6.59 -1.90
N GLY A 332 10.01 6.39 -0.77
CA GLY A 332 9.54 7.48 0.09
C GLY A 332 10.63 8.46 0.50
N THR A 333 11.85 7.98 0.76
CA THR A 333 12.98 8.79 1.25
C THR A 333 13.96 9.20 0.16
N ASN A 334 14.19 8.36 -0.85
CA ASN A 334 15.19 8.54 -1.93
C ASN A 334 16.59 8.92 -1.40
N ARG A 335 17.02 8.30 -0.29
CA ARG A 335 18.29 8.65 0.39
C ARG A 335 19.51 7.89 -0.12
N GLU A 336 19.36 7.10 -1.16
CA GLU A 336 20.44 6.36 -1.79
C GLU A 336 21.47 7.30 -2.43
N GLU A 337 22.73 6.90 -2.43
CA GLU A 337 23.84 7.68 -2.98
C GLU A 337 23.61 8.07 -4.47
N ASP A 338 23.04 7.15 -5.24
CA ASP A 338 22.73 7.38 -6.65
C ASP A 338 21.66 8.47 -6.85
N SER A 339 20.65 8.50 -5.97
CA SER A 339 19.62 9.55 -5.98
C SER A 339 20.22 10.93 -5.73
N PHE A 340 21.19 11.05 -4.82
CA PHE A 340 21.92 12.29 -4.59
C PHE A 340 22.82 12.69 -5.76
N LYS A 341 23.47 11.74 -6.44
CA LYS A 341 24.25 12.01 -7.66
C LYS A 341 23.36 12.58 -8.76
N ILE A 342 22.19 11.96 -8.97
CA ILE A 342 21.17 12.43 -9.93
C ILE A 342 20.71 13.85 -9.56
N TYR A 343 20.38 14.09 -8.30
CA TYR A 343 19.97 15.40 -7.83
C TYR A 343 21.04 16.47 -8.09
N LYS A 344 22.30 16.24 -7.74
CA LYS A 344 23.39 17.20 -7.94
C LYS A 344 23.55 17.58 -9.42
N ALA A 345 23.55 16.58 -10.30
CA ALA A 345 23.66 16.81 -11.74
C ALA A 345 22.45 17.59 -12.29
N TRP A 346 21.24 17.24 -11.83
CA TRP A 346 20.00 17.92 -12.23
C TRP A 346 19.93 19.35 -11.69
N ALA A 347 20.31 19.58 -10.43
CA ALA A 347 20.30 20.90 -9.80
C ALA A 347 21.27 21.85 -10.50
N GLU A 348 22.48 21.42 -10.84
CA GLU A 348 23.45 22.23 -11.57
C GLU A 348 22.91 22.60 -12.96
N LYS A 349 22.30 21.64 -13.68
CA LYS A 349 21.68 21.89 -15.00
C LYS A 349 20.53 22.90 -14.92
N ASN A 350 19.79 22.92 -13.80
CA ASN A 350 18.59 23.75 -13.65
C ASN A 350 18.79 25.03 -12.80
N LYS A 351 19.99 25.33 -12.37
CA LYS A 351 20.32 26.43 -11.46
C LYS A 351 19.76 27.80 -11.87
N ASN A 352 19.73 28.06 -13.18
CA ASN A 352 19.27 29.34 -13.74
C ASN A 352 17.94 29.26 -14.49
N THR A 353 17.20 28.16 -14.36
CA THR A 353 15.94 27.92 -15.11
C THR A 353 14.67 28.24 -14.30
N GLY A 354 14.80 28.57 -13.03
CA GLY A 354 13.67 28.78 -12.13
C GLY A 354 12.93 27.48 -11.74
N ARG A 355 13.48 26.28 -12.06
CA ARG A 355 12.88 24.98 -11.78
C ARG A 355 13.17 24.45 -10.38
N LEU A 356 14.17 25.02 -9.70
CA LEU A 356 14.48 24.67 -8.32
C LEU A 356 13.39 25.21 -7.39
N SER A 357 12.74 24.32 -6.62
CA SER A 357 11.70 24.70 -5.66
C SER A 357 12.28 25.29 -4.36
N GLY A 358 13.56 25.10 -4.11
CA GLY A 358 14.22 25.43 -2.84
C GLY A 358 14.00 24.37 -1.75
N THR A 359 13.24 23.30 -2.03
CA THR A 359 13.01 22.18 -1.12
C THR A 359 13.68 20.93 -1.67
N MET A 360 14.73 20.47 -1.01
CA MET A 360 15.57 19.36 -1.47
C MET A 360 14.77 18.10 -1.82
N ASN A 361 13.79 17.72 -1.01
CA ASN A 361 12.97 16.52 -1.26
C ASN A 361 12.13 16.63 -2.53
N ILE A 362 11.57 17.81 -2.81
CA ILE A 362 10.78 18.06 -4.02
C ILE A 362 11.69 18.03 -5.24
N ASP A 363 12.83 18.71 -5.15
CA ASP A 363 13.78 18.82 -6.25
C ASP A 363 14.43 17.46 -6.56
N LEU A 364 14.71 16.64 -5.53
CA LEU A 364 15.23 15.28 -5.67
C LEU A 364 14.23 14.37 -6.41
N ARG A 365 12.96 14.38 -6.00
CA ARG A 365 11.89 13.62 -6.67
C ARG A 365 11.76 14.06 -8.13
N THR A 366 11.77 15.36 -8.39
CA THR A 366 11.71 15.91 -9.75
C THR A 366 12.91 15.49 -10.58
N ALA A 367 14.11 15.51 -10.01
CA ALA A 367 15.34 15.11 -10.67
C ALA A 367 15.32 13.63 -11.11
N ILE A 368 14.84 12.74 -10.26
CA ILE A 368 14.71 11.31 -10.57
C ILE A 368 13.71 11.09 -11.71
N ILE A 369 12.54 11.75 -11.66
CA ILE A 369 11.51 11.63 -12.69
C ILE A 369 12.00 12.20 -14.03
N ASP A 370 12.66 13.35 -14.05
CA ASP A 370 13.25 13.94 -15.26
C ASP A 370 14.32 13.00 -15.84
N THR A 371 15.19 12.45 -14.99
CA THR A 371 16.22 11.49 -15.42
C THR A 371 15.58 10.22 -16.00
N PHE A 372 14.52 9.71 -15.38
CA PHE A 372 13.77 8.57 -15.95
C PHE A 372 13.17 8.92 -17.31
N LYS A 373 12.58 10.11 -17.44
CA LYS A 373 12.01 10.58 -18.71
C LYS A 373 13.05 10.72 -19.81
N ASP A 374 14.25 11.24 -19.49
CA ASP A 374 15.28 11.56 -20.47
C ASP A 374 16.14 10.34 -20.84
N SER A 375 16.72 9.65 -19.88
CA SER A 375 17.76 8.63 -20.08
C SER A 375 17.46 7.26 -19.46
N GLY A 376 16.66 7.19 -18.38
CA GLY A 376 16.33 5.93 -17.72
C GLY A 376 15.42 5.04 -18.58
N THR A 377 15.59 3.73 -18.48
CA THR A 377 14.72 2.74 -19.13
C THR A 377 13.75 2.11 -18.13
N ILE A 378 14.22 1.81 -16.94
CA ILE A 378 13.42 1.15 -15.90
C ILE A 378 13.43 2.01 -14.64
N MET A 379 12.25 2.22 -14.06
CA MET A 379 12.10 2.79 -12.73
C MET A 379 11.47 1.75 -11.81
N ILE A 380 12.13 1.41 -10.71
CA ILE A 380 11.58 0.55 -9.67
C ILE A 380 11.07 1.46 -8.55
N ALA A 381 9.77 1.43 -8.30
CA ALA A 381 9.10 2.30 -7.35
C ALA A 381 8.45 1.51 -6.21
N THR A 382 8.53 2.04 -4.98
CA THR A 382 7.66 1.58 -3.89
C THR A 382 6.34 2.35 -3.91
N GLU A 383 5.32 1.82 -3.26
CA GLU A 383 3.96 2.40 -3.24
C GLU A 383 3.96 3.85 -2.75
N ALA A 384 4.53 4.10 -1.55
CA ALA A 384 4.61 5.43 -0.93
C ALA A 384 5.22 6.50 -1.83
N ALA A 385 6.20 6.10 -2.66
CA ALA A 385 6.86 7.04 -3.57
C ALA A 385 6.01 7.37 -4.79
N ALA A 386 5.19 6.42 -5.24
CA ALA A 386 4.43 6.57 -6.48
C ALA A 386 3.27 7.54 -6.37
N GLU A 387 2.85 7.92 -5.17
CA GLU A 387 1.79 8.90 -4.98
C GLU A 387 2.18 10.28 -5.57
N GLY A 388 1.25 10.89 -6.28
CA GLY A 388 1.41 12.25 -6.83
C GLY A 388 2.32 12.39 -8.05
N ILE A 389 3.00 11.33 -8.52
CA ILE A 389 3.87 11.43 -9.70
C ILE A 389 3.11 11.28 -11.02
N ASN A 390 3.66 11.89 -12.07
CA ASN A 390 3.14 11.80 -13.43
C ASN A 390 4.13 11.07 -14.35
N LEU A 391 3.73 9.88 -14.81
CA LEU A 391 4.54 9.01 -15.68
C LEU A 391 3.87 8.78 -17.04
N GLN A 392 3.15 9.75 -17.59
CA GLN A 392 2.44 9.63 -18.88
C GLN A 392 3.37 9.29 -20.06
N PHE A 393 4.66 9.51 -19.94
CA PHE A 393 5.66 9.15 -20.94
C PHE A 393 6.08 7.68 -20.90
N CYS A 394 5.57 6.91 -19.93
CA CYS A 394 5.79 5.49 -19.73
C CYS A 394 4.49 4.73 -20.05
N SER A 395 4.57 3.67 -20.84
CA SER A 395 3.42 2.88 -21.26
C SER A 395 3.50 1.42 -20.79
N LEU A 396 4.49 1.06 -19.97
CA LEU A 396 4.64 -0.28 -19.41
C LEU A 396 4.65 -0.19 -17.88
N VAL A 397 3.64 -0.78 -17.28
CA VAL A 397 3.48 -0.92 -15.83
C VAL A 397 3.68 -2.37 -15.45
N VAL A 398 4.55 -2.64 -14.50
CA VAL A 398 4.83 -4.00 -14.00
C VAL A 398 4.50 -4.04 -12.51
N ASN A 399 3.49 -4.79 -12.13
CA ASN A 399 3.20 -5.10 -10.74
C ASN A 399 4.03 -6.32 -10.35
N PHE A 400 5.28 -6.10 -9.92
CA PHE A 400 6.12 -7.17 -9.42
C PHE A 400 5.51 -7.77 -8.16
N ASP A 401 5.11 -6.92 -7.22
CA ASP A 401 4.26 -7.30 -6.09
C ASP A 401 2.84 -6.81 -6.34
N MET A 402 1.89 -7.74 -6.27
CA MET A 402 0.48 -7.43 -6.47
C MET A 402 -0.09 -6.86 -5.17
N PRO A 403 -0.63 -5.64 -5.16
CA PRO A 403 -1.31 -5.13 -3.99
C PRO A 403 -2.63 -5.87 -3.78
N TRP A 404 -3.01 -6.05 -2.54
CA TRP A 404 -4.29 -6.68 -2.20
C TRP A 404 -5.48 -5.75 -2.44
N ASN A 405 -5.26 -4.45 -2.39
CA ASN A 405 -6.28 -3.44 -2.65
C ASN A 405 -6.37 -3.11 -4.14
N PRO A 406 -7.53 -3.33 -4.80
CA PRO A 406 -7.73 -3.03 -6.22
C PRO A 406 -7.57 -1.54 -6.54
N GLN A 407 -7.84 -0.65 -5.59
CA GLN A 407 -7.66 0.79 -5.77
C GLN A 407 -6.20 1.15 -5.95
N ARG A 408 -5.29 0.49 -5.24
CA ARG A 408 -3.84 0.68 -5.43
C ARG A 408 -3.40 0.28 -6.83
N ILE A 409 -3.94 -0.81 -7.37
CA ILE A 409 -3.68 -1.21 -8.76
C ILE A 409 -4.13 -0.10 -9.73
N GLU A 410 -5.34 0.43 -9.53
CA GLU A 410 -5.84 1.56 -10.32
C GLU A 410 -4.97 2.81 -10.17
N GLN A 411 -4.53 3.11 -8.97
CA GLN A 411 -3.62 4.22 -8.72
C GLN A 411 -2.28 4.03 -9.44
N ARG A 412 -1.66 2.83 -9.37
CA ARG A 412 -0.42 2.49 -10.08
C ARG A 412 -0.59 2.67 -11.60
N ILE A 413 -1.62 2.06 -12.17
CA ILE A 413 -1.92 2.19 -13.60
C ILE A 413 -2.18 3.65 -13.95
N GLY A 414 -2.92 4.36 -13.10
CA GLY A 414 -3.24 5.78 -13.24
C GLY A 414 -2.03 6.72 -13.25
N ARG A 415 -0.83 6.29 -12.81
CA ARG A 415 0.41 7.09 -12.96
C ARG A 415 0.82 7.22 -14.43
N CYS A 416 0.57 6.18 -15.23
CA CYS A 416 0.89 6.12 -16.65
C CYS A 416 -0.34 6.38 -17.53
N HIS A 417 -1.50 5.83 -17.17
CA HIS A 417 -2.75 5.91 -17.91
C HIS A 417 -3.57 7.13 -17.50
N ARG A 418 -3.18 8.28 -18.01
CA ARG A 418 -3.83 9.58 -17.74
C ARG A 418 -4.20 10.28 -19.04
N TYR A 419 -5.00 11.33 -18.93
CA TYR A 419 -5.22 12.26 -20.04
C TYR A 419 -3.88 12.75 -20.61
N GLY A 420 -3.71 12.64 -21.93
CA GLY A 420 -2.46 12.96 -22.61
C GLY A 420 -1.50 11.80 -22.84
N GLN A 421 -1.81 10.59 -22.34
CA GLN A 421 -1.12 9.36 -22.75
C GLN A 421 -1.42 9.09 -24.23
N LYS A 422 -0.36 8.85 -25.03
CA LYS A 422 -0.45 8.70 -26.50
C LYS A 422 -0.57 7.24 -26.94
N TYR A 423 -0.17 6.30 -26.09
CA TYR A 423 -0.08 4.88 -26.42
C TYR A 423 -0.88 4.06 -25.43
N ASP A 424 -1.30 2.88 -25.83
CA ASP A 424 -1.91 1.92 -24.93
C ASP A 424 -0.96 1.57 -23.80
N VAL A 425 -1.49 1.34 -22.61
CA VAL A 425 -0.70 1.00 -21.43
C VAL A 425 -0.73 -0.51 -21.22
N VAL A 426 0.44 -1.14 -21.32
CA VAL A 426 0.61 -2.56 -21.02
C VAL A 426 0.83 -2.72 -19.52
N VAL A 427 0.06 -3.61 -18.90
CA VAL A 427 0.12 -3.89 -17.46
C VAL A 427 0.52 -5.35 -17.28
N ILE A 428 1.69 -5.60 -16.71
CA ILE A 428 2.17 -6.95 -16.43
C ILE A 428 1.96 -7.26 -14.95
N ASN A 429 1.24 -8.36 -14.68
CA ASN A 429 0.99 -8.86 -13.34
C ASN A 429 1.68 -10.21 -13.15
N PHE A 430 2.37 -10.39 -12.02
CA PHE A 430 2.99 -11.68 -11.68
C PHE A 430 2.03 -12.55 -10.88
N LEU A 431 2.00 -13.83 -11.22
CA LEU A 431 1.16 -14.84 -10.55
C LEU A 431 2.02 -16.04 -10.13
N ASN A 432 2.04 -16.31 -8.83
CA ASN A 432 2.61 -17.55 -8.30
C ASN A 432 1.61 -18.69 -8.53
N GLU A 433 1.93 -19.61 -9.45
CA GLU A 433 1.04 -20.74 -9.79
C GLU A 433 0.84 -21.74 -8.64
N LYS A 434 1.73 -21.74 -7.64
CA LYS A 434 1.62 -22.60 -6.46
C LYS A 434 0.87 -21.93 -5.29
N ASN A 435 0.53 -20.66 -5.42
CA ASN A 435 -0.21 -19.94 -4.38
C ASN A 435 -1.68 -19.79 -4.79
N GLU A 436 -2.54 -20.58 -4.19
CA GLU A 436 -3.98 -20.56 -4.46
C GLU A 436 -4.63 -19.23 -4.08
N ALA A 437 -4.15 -18.59 -3.01
CA ALA A 437 -4.64 -17.29 -2.59
C ALA A 437 -4.35 -16.21 -3.63
N ASP A 438 -3.10 -16.16 -4.14
CA ASP A 438 -2.72 -15.20 -5.19
C ASP A 438 -3.58 -15.40 -6.45
N ARG A 439 -3.83 -16.67 -6.84
CA ARG A 439 -4.66 -17.00 -7.99
C ARG A 439 -6.09 -16.50 -7.81
N ARG A 440 -6.72 -16.78 -6.67
CA ARG A 440 -8.10 -16.35 -6.38
C ARG A 440 -8.23 -14.84 -6.31
N VAL A 441 -7.23 -14.15 -5.74
CA VAL A 441 -7.21 -12.69 -5.73
C VAL A 441 -7.10 -12.13 -7.14
N LEU A 442 -6.21 -12.69 -7.98
CA LEU A 442 -6.08 -12.26 -9.38
C LEU A 442 -7.38 -12.49 -10.16
N GLU A 443 -7.99 -13.68 -10.05
CA GLU A 443 -9.28 -13.99 -10.69
C GLU A 443 -10.38 -13.01 -10.25
N LEU A 444 -10.41 -12.65 -8.99
CA LEU A 444 -11.35 -11.70 -8.44
C LEU A 444 -11.13 -10.29 -9.02
N LEU A 445 -9.87 -9.88 -9.18
CA LEU A 445 -9.48 -8.62 -9.80
C LEU A 445 -9.81 -8.59 -11.30
N GLU A 446 -9.57 -9.68 -12.03
CA GLU A 446 -9.82 -9.78 -13.47
C GLU A 446 -11.31 -9.88 -13.78
N HIS A 447 -12.04 -10.78 -13.13
CA HIS A 447 -13.44 -11.11 -13.48
C HIS A 447 -14.46 -10.21 -12.81
N LYS A 448 -14.29 -9.90 -11.51
CA LYS A 448 -15.26 -9.10 -10.78
C LYS A 448 -15.09 -7.60 -11.02
N PHE A 449 -13.84 -7.16 -11.17
CA PHE A 449 -13.52 -5.75 -11.33
C PHE A 449 -13.11 -5.36 -12.74
N ASN A 450 -12.93 -6.32 -13.69
CA ASN A 450 -12.41 -6.07 -15.04
C ASN A 450 -11.27 -5.04 -15.06
N LEU A 451 -10.43 -5.03 -13.99
CA LEU A 451 -9.47 -3.98 -13.71
C LEU A 451 -8.47 -3.77 -14.84
N PHE A 452 -8.23 -4.83 -15.60
CA PHE A 452 -7.18 -4.86 -16.60
C PHE A 452 -7.69 -4.83 -18.04
N SER A 453 -9.00 -4.78 -18.26
CA SER A 453 -9.57 -4.85 -19.61
C SER A 453 -10.18 -3.53 -20.07
N GLY A 454 -10.00 -3.21 -21.37
CA GLY A 454 -10.66 -2.07 -22.01
C GLY A 454 -10.00 -0.71 -21.79
N VAL A 455 -10.70 0.36 -22.11
CA VAL A 455 -10.25 1.76 -21.94
C VAL A 455 -10.32 2.17 -20.47
N PHE A 456 -11.30 1.61 -19.78
CA PHE A 456 -11.53 1.79 -18.35
C PHE A 456 -11.69 0.40 -17.78
N GLY A 457 -10.93 0.05 -16.76
CA GLY A 457 -11.32 -1.10 -15.95
C GLY A 457 -12.74 -0.85 -15.44
N ALA A 458 -13.58 -1.87 -15.28
CA ALA A 458 -14.94 -1.72 -14.73
C ALA A 458 -14.95 -1.18 -13.28
N SER A 459 -13.79 -0.87 -12.76
CA SER A 459 -13.61 -0.17 -11.51
C SER A 459 -14.42 1.11 -11.39
N ASP A 460 -14.69 1.79 -12.51
CA ASP A 460 -15.51 3.01 -12.49
C ASP A 460 -16.97 2.73 -12.04
N GLU A 461 -17.53 1.56 -12.36
CA GLU A 461 -18.87 1.18 -11.91
C GLU A 461 -18.85 0.46 -10.56
N VAL A 462 -17.88 -0.42 -10.35
CA VAL A 462 -17.82 -1.32 -9.19
C VAL A 462 -17.26 -0.64 -7.94
N LEU A 463 -16.17 0.13 -8.07
CA LEU A 463 -15.61 0.88 -6.93
C LEU A 463 -16.51 2.02 -6.45
N GLY A 464 -17.57 2.31 -7.17
CA GLY A 464 -18.52 3.34 -6.83
C GLY A 464 -19.89 2.84 -6.41
N THR A 465 -20.13 1.55 -6.41
CA THR A 465 -21.35 1.01 -5.78
C THR A 465 -21.08 0.83 -4.28
N ILE A 466 -22.00 1.35 -3.47
CA ILE A 466 -21.94 1.29 -2.00
C ILE A 466 -21.75 -0.16 -1.51
N GLU A 467 -22.25 -1.13 -2.25
CA GLU A 467 -22.21 -2.57 -1.91
C GLU A 467 -20.87 -3.26 -2.26
N ALA A 468 -20.15 -2.77 -3.26
CA ALA A 468 -18.96 -3.47 -3.77
C ALA A 468 -17.67 -3.19 -2.97
N GLY A 469 -17.59 -2.01 -2.32
CA GLY A 469 -16.42 -1.62 -1.52
C GLY A 469 -16.35 -2.33 -0.17
N MET A 470 -17.52 -2.62 0.43
CA MET A 470 -17.59 -3.16 1.79
C MET A 470 -17.04 -4.58 1.99
N ASP A 471 -16.94 -5.37 0.92
CA ASP A 471 -16.65 -6.81 1.04
C ASP A 471 -15.29 -7.23 0.49
N PHE A 472 -14.57 -6.37 -0.24
CA PHE A 472 -13.42 -6.84 -1.01
C PHE A 472 -12.22 -7.19 -0.11
N GLU A 473 -11.84 -6.31 0.79
CA GLU A 473 -10.69 -6.55 1.68
C GLU A 473 -11.00 -7.68 2.66
N LYS A 474 -12.23 -7.76 3.18
CA LYS A 474 -12.68 -8.90 3.97
C LYS A 474 -12.56 -10.21 3.19
N ARG A 475 -12.94 -10.23 1.92
CA ARG A 475 -12.83 -11.42 1.06
C ARG A 475 -11.39 -11.79 0.74
N VAL A 476 -10.54 -10.82 0.48
CA VAL A 476 -9.09 -11.08 0.31
C VAL A 476 -8.51 -11.65 1.59
N LEU A 477 -8.85 -11.05 2.73
CA LEU A 477 -8.48 -11.54 4.05
C LEU A 477 -8.96 -12.99 4.28
N GLU A 478 -10.23 -13.29 3.99
CA GLU A 478 -10.81 -14.62 4.09
C GLU A 478 -10.14 -15.63 3.15
N ILE A 479 -9.78 -15.21 1.92
CA ILE A 479 -9.04 -16.04 0.97
C ILE A 479 -7.68 -16.44 1.54
N TYR A 480 -6.92 -15.48 2.10
CA TYR A 480 -5.62 -15.76 2.70
C TYR A 480 -5.71 -16.51 4.03
N GLN A 481 -6.83 -16.38 4.75
CA GLN A 481 -7.08 -17.14 5.99
C GLN A 481 -7.48 -18.58 5.72
N ASN A 482 -8.37 -18.81 4.75
CA ASN A 482 -9.00 -20.09 4.51
C ASN A 482 -8.20 -21.02 3.60
N ASN A 483 -7.30 -20.49 2.76
CA ASN A 483 -6.45 -21.32 1.91
C ASN A 483 -5.16 -21.69 2.64
N ARG A 484 -5.27 -22.58 3.61
CA ARG A 484 -4.18 -22.98 4.51
C ARG A 484 -3.19 -23.95 3.86
N THR A 485 -3.63 -24.79 2.94
CA THR A 485 -2.79 -25.77 2.22
C THR A 485 -3.41 -26.14 0.88
N GLN A 486 -2.62 -26.73 -0.03
CA GLN A 486 -3.10 -27.28 -1.32
C GLN A 486 -4.06 -28.49 -1.18
N GLU A 487 -4.32 -28.96 0.02
CA GLU A 487 -5.11 -30.19 0.29
C GLU A 487 -6.46 -29.90 0.97
N GLU A 488 -6.81 -28.65 1.25
CA GLU A 488 -8.14 -28.22 1.69
C GLU A 488 -8.71 -27.16 0.72
#